data_39a9300f08560b7ef7a38435ca8b09c3
#
_entry.id   39a9300f08560b7ef7a38435ca8b09c3
#
_cell.length_a   1.000
_cell.length_b   1.000
_cell.length_c   1.000
_cell.angle_alpha   90.00
_cell.angle_beta   90.00
_cell.angle_gamma   90.00
#
_symmetry.space_group_name_H-M   'P 1'
#
loop_
_entity.id
_entity.type
_entity.pdbx_description
1 polymer ?
#
loop_
_entity_poly.entity_id
_entity_poly.type
_entity_poly.pdbx_seq_one_letter_code
_entity_poly.pdbx_strand_id
1 'polypeptide(L)'
;NSSPKIFASSTKQKRIRGLSIIEQTELRDTPWFQIGIPREISLEVLRRKSPGEFLVRESSTKPGCFALSLRAPPPAPQVVHYLILRTPRGYKIKGCAKEFTSLKALITHHSVMPEQLPVPLALPRPKHLLAQRRNLDDFETYSSLSDFHNLLIQT
;
A
#
# COMPACT_ATOMS: atom_id res chain seq x y z
N ASN A 1 23.23 30.16 -10.58
CA ASN A 1 22.86 30.16 -10.38
C ASN A 1 22.26 29.74 -9.61
N SER A 2 22.22 29.84 -9.24
CA SER A 2 21.82 29.52 -8.42
C SER A 2 20.67 29.05 -8.33
N SER A 3 20.10 29.52 -8.33
CA SER A 3 18.85 29.24 -8.28
C SER A 3 18.56 27.93 -8.59
N PRO A 4 18.89 27.65 -9.51
CA PRO A 4 18.58 26.42 -9.97
C PRO A 4 18.84 25.44 -8.94
N LYS A 5 19.88 25.54 -8.46
CA LYS A 5 20.23 24.65 -7.56
C LYS A 5 19.33 24.50 -6.54
N ILE A 6 18.80 25.39 -6.29
CA ILE A 6 18.00 25.32 -5.23
C ILE A 6 17.04 24.32 -5.51
N PHE A 7 16.61 24.37 -6.57
CA PHE A 7 15.68 23.54 -6.80
C PHE A 7 16.09 22.29 -6.83
N ALA A 8 17.14 22.23 -7.16
CA ALA A 8 17.65 21.02 -7.29
C ALA A 8 17.34 20.37 -6.03
N SER A 9 17.53 21.01 -5.07
CA SER A 9 17.39 20.37 -3.85
C SER A 9 16.10 19.80 -3.74
N SER A 10 15.20 20.49 -3.97
CA SER A 10 13.98 19.97 -3.73
C SER A 10 13.82 18.82 -4.53
N THR A 11 14.33 18.93 -5.63
CA THR A 11 14.04 17.89 -6.44
C THR A 11 14.64 16.76 -5.97
N LYS A 12 15.31 16.82 -5.07
CA LYS A 12 15.94 15.79 -4.72
C LYS A 12 15.22 14.89 -4.14
N GLN A 13 14.60 14.37 -4.66
CA GLN A 13 13.98 13.30 -4.38
C GLN A 13 15.00 12.32 -4.31
N LYS A 14 15.24 11.82 -3.22
CA LYS A 14 16.21 10.83 -3.04
C LYS A 14 15.85 9.65 -3.88
N ARG A 15 16.80 9.12 -4.53
CA ARG A 15 16.62 7.93 -5.31
C ARG A 15 16.40 6.75 -4.38
N ILE A 16 15.37 5.95 -4.62
CA ILE A 16 15.08 4.78 -3.83
C ILE A 16 15.58 3.55 -4.55
N ARG A 17 16.45 2.80 -3.89
CA ARG A 17 17.01 1.61 -4.47
C ARG A 17 15.90 0.61 -4.75
N GLY A 18 15.93 -0.02 -5.88
CA GLY A 18 14.91 -0.99 -6.24
C GLY A 18 13.74 -0.43 -7.02
N LEU A 19 13.64 0.89 -7.16
CA LEU A 19 12.55 1.50 -7.91
C LEU A 19 13.08 2.28 -9.10
N SER A 20 12.34 2.23 -10.20
CA SER A 20 12.66 3.09 -11.34
C SER A 20 12.16 4.48 -10.96
N ILE A 21 12.62 5.48 -11.69
CA ILE A 21 12.18 6.85 -11.45
C ILE A 21 10.68 6.97 -11.67
N ILE A 22 10.17 6.31 -12.69
CA ILE A 22 8.75 6.38 -12.99
C ILE A 22 7.94 5.77 -11.85
N GLU A 23 8.34 4.59 -11.39
CA GLU A 23 7.63 3.93 -10.33
C GLU A 23 7.71 4.75 -9.03
N GLN A 24 8.86 5.31 -8.76
CA GLN A 24 9.05 6.11 -7.57
C GLN A 24 8.11 7.33 -7.60
N THR A 25 7.97 7.94 -8.76
CA THR A 25 7.09 9.09 -8.91
C THR A 25 5.63 8.69 -8.69
N GLU A 26 5.24 7.54 -9.23
CA GLU A 26 3.89 7.06 -9.07
C GLU A 26 3.54 6.74 -7.62
N LEU A 27 4.49 6.31 -6.85
CA LEU A 27 4.25 5.94 -5.48
C LEU A 27 4.37 7.11 -4.49
N ARG A 28 4.90 8.23 -4.94
CA ARG A 28 5.18 9.33 -4.06
C ARG A 28 4.01 9.76 -3.18
N ASP A 29 2.84 9.85 -3.73
CA ASP A 29 1.69 10.31 -2.98
C ASP A 29 0.80 9.17 -2.50
N THR A 30 1.31 7.96 -2.54
CA THR A 30 0.54 6.80 -2.14
C THR A 30 0.59 6.66 -0.62
N PRO A 31 -0.55 6.66 0.06
CA PRO A 31 -0.55 6.66 1.52
C PRO A 31 0.18 5.51 2.18
N TRP A 32 0.13 4.33 1.60
CA TRP A 32 0.78 3.19 2.21
C TRP A 32 2.28 3.09 1.94
N PHE A 33 2.80 3.95 1.06
CA PHE A 33 4.21 3.89 0.73
C PHE A 33 4.97 4.85 1.62
N GLN A 34 5.56 4.35 2.71
CA GLN A 34 6.20 5.19 3.72
C GLN A 34 7.66 4.81 3.81
N ILE A 35 8.41 5.24 2.80
CA ILE A 35 9.76 4.78 2.62
C ILE A 35 10.70 5.10 3.75
N GLY A 36 10.53 6.18 4.40
CA GLY A 36 11.45 6.60 5.46
C GLY A 36 11.12 6.16 6.86
N ILE A 37 10.05 5.37 7.03
CA ILE A 37 9.65 4.99 8.35
C ILE A 37 10.42 3.79 8.87
N PRO A 38 11.04 3.88 10.03
CA PRO A 38 11.71 2.72 10.62
C PRO A 38 10.69 1.68 11.08
N ARG A 39 11.16 0.46 11.26
CA ARG A 39 10.30 -0.63 11.69
C ARG A 39 9.55 -0.29 12.96
N GLU A 40 10.21 0.29 13.94
CA GLU A 40 9.59 0.59 15.22
C GLU A 40 8.45 1.57 15.10
N ILE A 41 8.57 2.54 14.21
CA ILE A 41 7.53 3.53 14.01
C ILE A 41 6.35 2.88 13.31
N SER A 42 6.62 1.96 12.37
CA SER A 42 5.53 1.28 11.68
C SER A 42 4.74 0.43 12.67
N LEU A 43 5.40 -0.16 13.67
CA LEU A 43 4.72 -0.95 14.66
C LEU A 43 3.77 -0.05 15.46
N GLU A 44 4.25 1.11 15.88
CA GLU A 44 3.44 2.02 16.67
C GLU A 44 2.23 2.51 15.90
N VAL A 45 2.43 2.84 14.66
CA VAL A 45 1.34 3.33 13.82
C VAL A 45 0.30 2.24 13.61
N LEU A 46 0.74 1.04 13.27
CA LEU A 46 -0.19 -0.02 12.91
C LEU A 46 -0.90 -0.64 14.10
N ARG A 47 -0.34 -0.56 15.28
CA ARG A 47 -1.02 -1.08 16.45
C ARG A 47 -2.35 -0.39 16.65
N ARG A 48 -2.47 0.86 16.23
CA ARG A 48 -3.68 1.62 16.40
C ARG A 48 -4.64 1.51 15.23
N LYS A 49 -4.30 0.66 14.26
CA LYS A 49 -5.12 0.52 13.07
C LYS A 49 -5.89 -0.79 13.10
N SER A 50 -6.79 -0.94 12.16
CA SER A 50 -7.60 -2.15 12.05
C SER A 50 -6.91 -3.20 11.24
N PRO A 51 -7.24 -4.48 11.44
CA PRO A 51 -6.63 -5.55 10.64
C PRO A 51 -6.78 -5.29 9.15
N GLY A 52 -5.73 -5.51 8.41
CA GLY A 52 -5.69 -5.26 6.98
C GLY A 52 -4.96 -3.98 6.63
N GLU A 53 -4.87 -3.02 7.56
CA GLU A 53 -4.13 -1.80 7.26
C GLU A 53 -2.66 -2.10 7.27
N PHE A 54 -1.92 -1.43 6.43
CA PHE A 54 -0.53 -1.79 6.18
C PHE A 54 0.32 -0.62 5.71
N LEU A 55 1.63 -0.83 5.71
CA LEU A 55 2.59 0.13 5.18
C LEU A 55 3.66 -0.64 4.44
N VAL A 56 4.23 -0.02 3.41
CA VAL A 56 5.39 -0.56 2.73
C VAL A 56 6.54 0.41 2.97
N ARG A 57 7.66 -0.09 3.43
CA ARG A 57 8.84 0.72 3.75
C ARG A 57 10.07 0.05 3.18
N GLU A 58 11.18 0.74 3.20
CA GLU A 58 12.42 0.13 2.73
C GLU A 58 12.85 -0.90 3.75
N SER A 59 13.41 -2.00 3.30
CA SER A 59 13.95 -2.98 4.22
C SER A 59 15.23 -2.44 4.82
N SER A 60 15.39 -2.57 6.13
CA SER A 60 16.60 -2.11 6.77
C SER A 60 17.71 -3.15 6.67
N THR A 61 17.35 -4.38 6.34
CA THR A 61 18.34 -5.44 6.30
C THR A 61 18.75 -5.85 4.90
N LYS A 62 17.92 -5.57 3.89
CA LYS A 62 18.22 -6.00 2.55
C LYS A 62 18.09 -4.86 1.58
N PRO A 63 19.21 -4.23 1.18
CA PRO A 63 19.14 -3.09 0.27
C PRO A 63 18.43 -3.43 -1.04
N GLY A 64 17.61 -2.53 -1.49
CA GLY A 64 16.87 -2.75 -2.75
C GLY A 64 15.59 -3.52 -2.56
N CYS A 65 15.32 -4.02 -1.35
CA CYS A 65 14.08 -4.72 -1.06
C CYS A 65 13.20 -3.88 -0.16
N PHE A 66 11.96 -4.28 -0.01
CA PHE A 66 11.02 -3.53 0.80
C PHE A 66 10.42 -4.42 1.88
N ALA A 67 9.75 -3.84 2.82
CA ALA A 67 9.10 -4.57 3.89
C ALA A 67 7.64 -4.16 3.93
N LEU A 68 6.77 -5.14 3.98
CA LEU A 68 5.34 -4.92 4.13
C LEU A 68 5.03 -5.15 5.59
N SER A 69 4.56 -4.12 6.29
CA SER A 69 4.16 -4.23 7.68
C SER A 69 2.64 -4.21 7.71
N LEU A 70 2.04 -5.21 8.30
CA LEU A 70 0.60 -5.43 8.22
C LEU A 70 -0.05 -5.62 9.58
N ARG A 71 -1.16 -4.93 9.82
CA ARG A 71 -1.91 -5.14 11.05
C ARG A 71 -2.69 -6.43 10.85
N ALA A 72 -2.42 -7.39 11.66
CA ALA A 72 -3.03 -8.72 11.50
C ALA A 72 -4.12 -8.97 12.53
N PRO A 73 -5.07 -9.83 12.21
CA PRO A 73 -6.12 -10.15 13.18
C PRO A 73 -5.63 -11.23 14.14
N PRO A 74 -6.24 -11.35 15.33
CA PRO A 74 -5.89 -12.43 16.23
C PRO A 74 -6.15 -13.77 15.53
N PRO A 75 -5.43 -14.84 15.85
CA PRO A 75 -4.45 -14.92 16.92
C PRO A 75 -3.04 -14.54 16.50
N ALA A 76 -2.86 -14.03 15.32
CA ALA A 76 -1.54 -13.62 14.89
C ALA A 76 -1.05 -12.44 15.73
N PRO A 77 0.25 -12.17 15.75
CA PRO A 77 0.75 -10.97 16.42
C PRO A 77 0.08 -9.74 15.82
N GLN A 78 -0.07 -8.67 16.60
CA GLN A 78 -0.74 -7.48 16.12
C GLN A 78 -0.18 -6.97 14.82
N VAL A 79 1.12 -6.97 14.67
CA VAL A 79 1.73 -6.48 13.42
C VAL A 79 2.70 -7.55 12.94
N VAL A 80 2.59 -7.90 11.68
CA VAL A 80 3.50 -8.88 11.07
C VAL A 80 4.23 -8.20 9.93
N HIS A 81 5.42 -8.68 9.62
CA HIS A 81 6.25 -8.08 8.60
C HIS A 81 6.63 -9.11 7.56
N TYR A 82 6.61 -8.71 6.31
CA TYR A 82 6.99 -9.58 5.21
C TYR A 82 8.03 -8.88 4.35
N LEU A 83 9.01 -9.63 3.90
CA LEU A 83 10.03 -9.05 3.03
C LEU A 83 9.52 -9.10 1.58
N ILE A 84 9.63 -8.01 0.88
CA ILE A 84 9.30 -7.95 -0.54
C ILE A 84 10.61 -7.93 -1.29
N LEU A 85 10.87 -9.03 -1.99
CA LEU A 85 12.13 -9.17 -2.71
C LEU A 85 12.05 -8.55 -4.10
N ARG A 86 13.17 -7.99 -4.54
CA ARG A 86 13.28 -7.51 -5.88
C ARG A 86 13.72 -8.68 -6.75
N THR A 87 13.05 -8.93 -7.84
CA THR A 87 13.37 -10.04 -8.75
C THR A 87 13.65 -9.47 -10.14
N PRO A 88 14.22 -10.25 -11.03
CA PRO A 88 14.45 -9.74 -12.39
C PRO A 88 13.17 -9.30 -13.08
N ARG A 89 12.03 -9.87 -12.71
CA ARG A 89 10.78 -9.49 -13.32
C ARG A 89 10.03 -8.44 -12.54
N GLY A 90 10.46 -8.12 -11.35
CA GLY A 90 9.78 -7.13 -10.53
C GLY A 90 9.90 -7.42 -9.06
N TYR A 91 8.81 -7.81 -8.42
CA TYR A 91 8.79 -8.01 -6.99
C TYR A 91 7.97 -9.22 -6.59
N LYS A 92 8.32 -9.81 -5.46
CA LYS A 92 7.50 -10.86 -4.89
C LYS A 92 7.66 -10.85 -3.39
N ILE A 93 6.69 -11.38 -2.66
CA ILE A 93 6.81 -11.52 -1.22
C ILE A 93 7.63 -12.78 -0.97
N LYS A 94 8.61 -12.70 -0.10
CA LYS A 94 9.45 -13.85 0.22
C LYS A 94 8.58 -14.98 0.69
N GLY A 95 8.79 -16.15 0.13
CA GLY A 95 7.98 -17.32 0.48
C GLY A 95 6.77 -17.54 -0.41
N CYS A 96 6.45 -16.58 -1.26
CA CYS A 96 5.33 -16.71 -2.19
C CYS A 96 5.86 -16.90 -3.59
N ALA A 97 5.11 -17.55 -4.42
CA ALA A 97 5.57 -17.83 -5.78
C ALA A 97 5.30 -16.73 -6.79
N LYS A 98 4.24 -15.97 -6.60
CA LYS A 98 3.84 -14.99 -7.59
C LYS A 98 4.73 -13.78 -7.63
N GLU A 99 5.09 -13.36 -8.85
CA GLU A 99 5.89 -12.17 -9.06
C GLU A 99 5.03 -11.09 -9.70
N PHE A 100 5.31 -9.85 -9.39
CA PHE A 100 4.53 -8.74 -9.91
C PHE A 100 5.46 -7.71 -10.52
N THR A 101 5.03 -7.05 -11.58
CA THR A 101 5.91 -6.11 -12.28
C THR A 101 6.10 -4.81 -11.53
N SER A 102 5.26 -4.49 -10.58
CA SER A 102 5.41 -3.27 -9.80
C SER A 102 4.94 -3.50 -8.37
N LEU A 103 5.35 -2.62 -7.46
CA LEU A 103 4.88 -2.71 -6.09
C LEU A 103 3.39 -2.48 -6.04
N LYS A 104 2.87 -1.56 -6.87
CA LYS A 104 1.46 -1.28 -6.88
C LYS A 104 0.67 -2.51 -7.30
N ALA A 105 1.14 -3.25 -8.27
CA ALA A 105 0.48 -4.45 -8.73
C ALA A 105 0.47 -5.51 -7.62
N LEU A 106 1.57 -5.63 -6.90
CA LEU A 106 1.70 -6.59 -5.82
C LEU A 106 0.69 -6.25 -4.74
N ILE A 107 0.58 -4.99 -4.36
CA ILE A 107 -0.32 -4.55 -3.32
C ILE A 107 -1.77 -4.70 -3.76
N THR A 108 -2.09 -4.34 -4.98
CA THR A 108 -3.45 -4.45 -5.49
C THR A 108 -3.91 -5.91 -5.49
N HIS A 109 -3.04 -6.80 -5.91
CA HIS A 109 -3.39 -8.22 -5.93
C HIS A 109 -3.71 -8.70 -4.52
N HIS A 110 -2.88 -8.36 -3.55
CA HIS A 110 -3.06 -8.84 -2.20
C HIS A 110 -4.19 -8.12 -1.44
N SER A 111 -4.75 -7.10 -2.02
CA SER A 111 -5.93 -6.47 -1.45
C SER A 111 -7.18 -7.26 -1.83
N VAL A 112 -7.08 -8.10 -2.85
CA VAL A 112 -8.20 -8.91 -3.30
C VAL A 112 -7.98 -10.37 -2.88
N MET A 113 -6.78 -10.88 -3.13
CA MET A 113 -6.44 -12.26 -2.81
C MET A 113 -5.33 -12.25 -1.78
N PRO A 114 -5.61 -12.60 -0.54
CA PRO A 114 -4.57 -12.52 0.50
C PRO A 114 -3.43 -13.51 0.33
N GLU A 115 -3.62 -14.55 -0.44
CA GLU A 115 -2.61 -15.58 -0.64
C GLU A 115 -2.13 -16.08 0.72
N GLN A 116 -0.87 -15.84 1.07
CA GLN A 116 -0.36 -16.30 2.34
C GLN A 116 -0.43 -15.25 3.44
N LEU A 117 -1.02 -14.11 3.17
CA LEU A 117 -1.19 -13.12 4.22
C LEU A 117 -2.39 -13.51 5.09
N PRO A 118 -2.40 -13.14 6.34
CA PRO A 118 -3.50 -13.54 7.24
C PRO A 118 -4.81 -12.82 6.92
N VAL A 119 -4.76 -11.78 6.12
CA VAL A 119 -5.95 -11.00 5.80
C VAL A 119 -5.65 -10.21 4.54
N PRO A 120 -6.65 -9.89 3.71
CA PRO A 120 -6.39 -9.05 2.54
C PRO A 120 -5.94 -7.66 2.96
N LEU A 121 -5.12 -7.02 2.15
CA LEU A 121 -4.66 -5.67 2.44
C LEU A 121 -5.82 -4.70 2.24
N ALA A 122 -5.97 -3.79 3.18
CA ALA A 122 -7.05 -2.80 3.11
C ALA A 122 -6.53 -1.55 2.42
N LEU A 123 -6.90 -1.37 1.17
CA LEU A 123 -6.47 -0.19 0.44
C LEU A 123 -7.33 1.01 0.79
N PRO A 124 -6.71 2.16 1.01
CA PRO A 124 -7.52 3.34 1.31
C PRO A 124 -8.30 3.74 0.06
N ARG A 125 -9.50 4.25 0.23
CA ARG A 125 -10.30 4.67 -0.88
C ARG A 125 -10.05 6.10 -1.21
N PRO A 126 -9.97 6.44 -2.48
CA PRO A 126 -9.84 7.83 -2.87
C PRO A 126 -11.05 8.62 -2.41
N LYS A 127 -10.84 9.87 -1.99
CA LYS A 127 -11.93 10.68 -1.51
C LYS A 127 -13.06 10.87 -2.51
N HIS A 128 -12.72 11.00 -3.76
CA HIS A 128 -13.77 11.20 -4.76
C HIS A 128 -14.67 9.98 -4.89
N LEU A 129 -14.14 8.79 -4.67
CA LEU A 129 -14.96 7.59 -4.74
C LEU A 129 -15.87 7.51 -3.54
N LEU A 130 -15.41 7.96 -2.39
CA LEU A 130 -16.25 7.97 -1.21
C LEU A 130 -17.40 8.96 -1.40
N ALA A 131 -17.10 10.09 -2.01
CA ALA A 131 -18.13 11.07 -2.26
C ALA A 131 -19.16 10.52 -3.24
N GLN A 132 -18.70 9.81 -4.26
CA GLN A 132 -19.62 9.23 -5.21
C GLN A 132 -20.50 8.21 -4.55
N ARG A 133 -19.97 7.41 -3.66
CA ARG A 133 -20.76 6.43 -2.98
C ARG A 133 -21.84 7.10 -2.14
N ARG A 134 -21.50 8.17 -1.47
CA ARG A 134 -22.47 8.86 -0.67
C ARG A 134 -23.59 9.42 -1.56
N ASN A 135 -23.24 9.97 -2.68
CA ASN A 135 -24.22 10.51 -3.57
C ASN A 135 -25.16 9.41 -4.05
N LEU A 136 -24.61 8.26 -4.37
CA LEU A 136 -25.42 7.16 -4.81
C LEU A 136 -26.36 6.72 -3.70
N ASP A 137 -25.86 6.67 -2.49
CA ASP A 137 -26.70 6.26 -1.39
C ASP A 137 -27.85 7.26 -1.24
N ASP A 138 -27.51 8.52 -1.34
CA ASP A 138 -28.52 9.55 -1.16
C ASP A 138 -29.58 9.46 -2.21
N PHE A 139 -29.19 9.12 -3.43
CA PHE A 139 -30.15 9.13 -4.41
C PHE A 139 -30.91 7.99 -4.44
N GLU A 140 -30.27 6.99 -4.36
CA GLU A 140 -30.87 5.84 -4.56
C GLU A 140 -31.59 5.31 -3.60
N THR A 141 -31.68 5.67 -2.69
CA THR A 141 -32.27 5.30 -1.52
C THR A 141 -33.19 4.45 -1.76
N TYR A 142 -33.22 4.31 -2.28
CA TYR A 142 -33.76 4.33 -2.95
C TYR A 142 -34.14 3.33 -3.87
N SER A 143 -33.98 3.53 -4.82
CA SER A 143 -34.49 2.77 -5.79
C SER A 143 -34.01 1.40 -5.64
N SER A 144 -33.36 0.78 -6.35
CA SER A 144 -32.96 -0.55 -6.29
C SER A 144 -32.02 -0.69 -5.24
N LEU A 145 -32.43 -0.37 -4.14
CA LEU A 145 -31.62 -0.41 -3.03
C LEU A 145 -30.85 -1.65 -2.84
N SER A 146 -31.44 -2.77 -2.93
CA SER A 146 -30.66 -3.96 -2.64
C SER A 146 -29.54 -4.16 -3.62
N ASP A 147 -29.71 -3.80 -4.87
CA ASP A 147 -28.67 -3.97 -5.84
C ASP A 147 -27.56 -3.03 -5.53
N PHE A 148 -27.84 -1.81 -5.18
CA PHE A 148 -26.88 -0.90 -4.88
C PHE A 148 -26.17 -1.28 -3.66
N HIS A 149 -26.86 -1.68 -2.66
CA HIS A 149 -26.28 -2.10 -1.44
C HIS A 149 -25.26 -3.20 -1.72
N ASN A 150 -25.60 -4.14 -2.52
CA ASN A 150 -24.67 -5.21 -2.85
C ASN A 150 -23.44 -4.70 -3.55
N LEU A 151 -23.60 -3.77 -4.45
CA LEU A 151 -22.47 -3.24 -5.15
C LEU A 151 -21.55 -2.51 -4.21
N LEU A 152 -22.08 -1.74 -3.31
CA LEU A 152 -21.27 -0.98 -2.40
C LEU A 152 -20.52 -1.86 -1.43
N ILE A 153 -21.13 -2.92 -1.01
CA ILE A 153 -20.48 -3.82 -0.11
C ILE A 153 -19.35 -4.55 -0.78
N GLN A 154 -19.50 -4.88 -2.02
CA GLN A 154 -18.48 -5.60 -2.73
C GLN A 154 -17.29 -4.77 -3.08
N THR A 155 -17.43 -3.50 -3.03
CA THR A 155 -16.30 -2.65 -3.30
C THR A 155 -15.61 -2.31 -2.00
#